data_962879f9207b61918095ac4c14dfe9cb
#
_entry.id   962879f9207b61918095ac4c14dfe9cb
#
_cell.length_a   1.000
_cell.length_b   1.000
_cell.length_c   1.000
_cell.angle_alpha   90.00
_cell.angle_beta   90.00
_cell.angle_gamma   90.00
#
_symmetry.space_group_name_H-M   'P 1'
#
loop_
_entity.id
_entity.type
_entity.pdbx_description
1 polymer ?
#
loop_
_entity_poly.entity_id
_entity_poly.type
_entity_poly.pdbx_seq_one_letter_code
_entity_poly.pdbx_strand_id
1 'polypeptide(L)'
;RNANGYRIFTDLHMEQFQIARLALQVEVLQNGLRKQAVEIIKEAARCEFEKAIEQTLLYLNRIQEERENAEEAIRIVDQMISGKDVIEHELCLTRKEMADYLHVTIDTLRNWELNGLLTVKRKKNGYRVYTEEDLRLLVIIKSLRCANYSLASILRMLSVLSSDPQADIRDAIDNAQSSEDMITACDSLLTSLNHAETNAREILTRLFRIQKEYIKND
;
A
#
# COMPACT_ATOMS: atom_id res chain seq x y z
N ARG A 1 30.68 -17.67 -19.64
CA ARG A 1 31.45 -16.71 -20.43
C ARG A 1 31.95 -17.39 -21.69
N ASN A 2 32.14 -16.64 -22.77
CA ASN A 2 32.75 -17.16 -23.98
C ASN A 2 34.30 -17.26 -23.83
N ALA A 3 35.00 -17.82 -24.84
CA ALA A 3 36.45 -17.96 -24.84
C ALA A 3 37.19 -16.61 -24.65
N ASN A 4 36.57 -15.48 -24.99
CA ASN A 4 37.13 -14.14 -24.86
C ASN A 4 36.75 -13.46 -23.52
N GLY A 5 36.20 -14.19 -22.56
CA GLY A 5 35.84 -13.67 -21.23
C GLY A 5 34.52 -12.89 -21.14
N TYR A 6 33.80 -12.65 -22.24
CA TYR A 6 32.53 -11.96 -22.24
C TYR A 6 31.40 -12.81 -21.63
N ARG A 7 30.44 -12.14 -20.96
CA ARG A 7 29.25 -12.80 -20.46
C ARG A 7 28.36 -13.23 -21.63
N ILE A 8 27.90 -14.47 -21.61
CA ILE A 8 26.90 -14.98 -22.55
C ILE A 8 25.55 -14.93 -21.83
N PHE A 9 24.58 -14.29 -22.45
CA PHE A 9 23.19 -14.28 -21.99
C PHE A 9 22.43 -15.39 -22.76
N THR A 10 21.66 -16.16 -22.01
CA THR A 10 20.75 -17.19 -22.53
C THR A 10 19.32 -16.68 -22.51
N ASP A 11 18.39 -17.42 -23.14
CA ASP A 11 16.97 -17.09 -23.11
C ASP A 11 16.43 -17.00 -21.67
N LEU A 12 16.92 -17.86 -20.76
CA LEU A 12 16.63 -17.79 -19.34
C LEU A 12 17.00 -16.43 -18.72
N HIS A 13 18.19 -15.92 -19.01
CA HIS A 13 18.61 -14.61 -18.52
C HIS A 13 17.73 -13.49 -19.09
N MET A 14 17.29 -13.61 -20.34
CA MET A 14 16.38 -12.63 -20.95
C MET A 14 15.03 -12.61 -20.23
N GLU A 15 14.49 -13.79 -19.90
CA GLU A 15 13.24 -13.89 -19.14
C GLU A 15 13.39 -13.33 -17.71
N GLN A 16 14.51 -13.63 -17.03
CA GLN A 16 14.80 -13.07 -15.70
C GLN A 16 14.89 -11.54 -15.74
N PHE A 17 15.48 -10.94 -16.77
CA PHE A 17 15.50 -9.49 -16.98
C PHE A 17 14.09 -8.92 -17.23
N GLN A 18 13.26 -9.62 -18.00
CA GLN A 18 11.87 -9.18 -18.21
C GLN A 18 11.06 -9.21 -16.92
N ILE A 19 11.21 -10.25 -16.10
CA ILE A 19 10.60 -10.34 -14.78
C ILE A 19 11.06 -9.17 -13.89
N ALA A 20 12.36 -8.90 -13.84
CA ALA A 20 12.88 -7.79 -13.05
C ALA A 20 12.37 -6.42 -13.54
N ARG A 21 12.28 -6.21 -14.85
CA ARG A 21 11.72 -4.99 -15.44
C ARG A 21 10.26 -4.80 -15.05
N LEU A 22 9.43 -5.83 -15.19
CA LEU A 22 8.01 -5.78 -14.84
C LEU A 22 7.81 -5.50 -13.34
N ALA A 23 8.56 -6.20 -12.49
CA ALA A 23 8.46 -6.07 -11.03
C ALA A 23 8.87 -4.68 -10.51
N LEU A 24 9.77 -3.98 -11.20
CA LEU A 24 10.28 -2.66 -10.81
C LEU A 24 9.67 -1.50 -11.60
N GLN A 25 8.79 -1.77 -12.55
CA GLN A 25 8.20 -0.73 -13.40
C GLN A 25 7.32 0.24 -12.62
N VAL A 26 6.69 -0.20 -11.53
CA VAL A 26 5.87 0.64 -10.65
C VAL A 26 6.69 1.07 -9.44
N GLU A 27 7.27 2.27 -9.49
CA GLU A 27 8.23 2.73 -8.48
C GLU A 27 7.59 3.26 -7.18
N VAL A 28 6.33 3.65 -7.23
CA VAL A 28 5.69 4.52 -6.22
C VAL A 28 5.11 3.74 -5.03
N LEU A 29 4.95 2.42 -5.14
CA LEU A 29 4.27 1.62 -4.13
C LEU A 29 5.15 1.34 -2.91
N GLN A 30 4.62 1.65 -1.73
CA GLN A 30 5.24 1.41 -0.42
C GLN A 30 4.56 0.24 0.32
N ASN A 31 4.45 0.30 1.62
CA ASN A 31 3.83 -0.72 2.48
C ASN A 31 4.36 -2.15 2.26
N GLY A 32 5.64 -2.27 1.89
CA GLY A 32 6.27 -3.55 1.67
C GLY A 32 6.09 -4.15 0.27
N LEU A 33 5.24 -3.56 -0.61
CA LEU A 33 5.04 -4.03 -1.99
C LEU A 33 6.35 -4.05 -2.78
N ARG A 34 7.15 -2.97 -2.72
CA ARG A 34 8.47 -2.93 -3.37
C ARG A 34 9.42 -4.03 -2.87
N LYS A 35 9.42 -4.28 -1.55
CA LYS A 35 10.24 -5.35 -0.95
C LYS A 35 9.84 -6.71 -1.51
N GLN A 36 8.56 -6.98 -1.60
CA GLN A 36 8.02 -8.23 -2.12
C GLN A 36 8.33 -8.41 -3.62
N ALA A 37 8.20 -7.34 -4.43
CA ALA A 37 8.61 -7.35 -5.83
C ALA A 37 10.11 -7.69 -5.99
N VAL A 38 10.97 -7.17 -5.11
CA VAL A 38 12.41 -7.51 -5.11
C VAL A 38 12.66 -8.97 -4.72
N GLU A 39 11.90 -9.55 -3.78
CA GLU A 39 12.02 -10.98 -3.44
C GLU A 39 11.64 -11.87 -4.63
N ILE A 40 10.57 -11.55 -5.38
CA ILE A 40 10.21 -12.27 -6.61
C ILE A 40 11.41 -12.31 -7.59
N ILE A 41 12.06 -11.17 -7.80
CA ILE A 41 13.24 -11.08 -8.68
C ILE A 41 14.36 -11.96 -8.18
N LYS A 42 14.65 -11.95 -6.88
CA LYS A 42 15.72 -12.75 -6.27
C LYS A 42 15.47 -14.25 -6.42
N GLU A 43 14.27 -14.72 -6.16
CA GLU A 43 13.92 -16.12 -6.30
C GLU A 43 13.97 -16.56 -7.77
N ALA A 44 13.46 -15.75 -8.70
CA ALA A 44 13.57 -16.01 -10.13
C ALA A 44 15.03 -16.06 -10.61
N ALA A 45 15.89 -15.16 -10.08
CA ALA A 45 17.32 -15.13 -10.41
C ALA A 45 18.10 -16.35 -9.90
N ARG A 46 17.63 -16.99 -8.82
CA ARG A 46 18.18 -18.23 -8.26
C ARG A 46 17.63 -19.49 -8.93
N CYS A 47 16.75 -19.34 -9.92
CA CYS A 47 15.99 -20.43 -10.53
C CYS A 47 15.05 -21.18 -9.57
N GLU A 48 14.68 -20.57 -8.44
CA GLU A 48 13.70 -21.07 -7.48
C GLU A 48 12.28 -20.68 -7.95
N PHE A 49 11.85 -21.24 -9.09
CA PHE A 49 10.64 -20.78 -9.78
C PHE A 49 9.36 -21.02 -8.99
N GLU A 50 9.28 -22.13 -8.24
CA GLU A 50 8.12 -22.40 -7.37
C GLU A 50 7.95 -21.32 -6.30
N LYS A 51 9.06 -20.95 -5.64
CA LYS A 51 9.05 -19.87 -4.65
C LYS A 51 8.72 -18.51 -5.28
N ALA A 52 9.27 -18.23 -6.48
CA ALA A 52 8.97 -17.01 -7.20
C ALA A 52 7.47 -16.91 -7.57
N ILE A 53 6.85 -18.02 -7.96
CA ILE A 53 5.40 -18.13 -8.23
C ILE A 53 4.61 -17.87 -6.95
N GLU A 54 4.95 -18.54 -5.83
CA GLU A 54 4.29 -18.34 -4.54
C GLU A 54 4.38 -16.87 -4.09
N GLN A 55 5.57 -16.26 -4.14
CA GLN A 55 5.77 -14.85 -3.81
C GLN A 55 4.96 -13.92 -4.73
N THR A 56 4.80 -14.26 -6.01
CA THR A 56 4.01 -13.45 -6.94
C THR A 56 2.52 -13.55 -6.64
N LEU A 57 2.01 -14.71 -6.21
CA LEU A 57 0.63 -14.85 -5.76
C LEU A 57 0.35 -14.06 -4.48
N LEU A 58 1.27 -14.11 -3.50
CA LEU A 58 1.19 -13.29 -2.29
C LEU A 58 1.23 -11.80 -2.62
N TYR A 59 2.04 -11.40 -3.59
CA TYR A 59 2.12 -10.02 -4.07
C TYR A 59 0.80 -9.55 -4.69
N LEU A 60 0.14 -10.39 -5.49
CA LEU A 60 -1.19 -10.10 -6.06
C LEU A 60 -2.24 -9.90 -4.98
N ASN A 61 -2.29 -10.76 -3.96
CA ASN A 61 -3.21 -10.61 -2.85
C ASN A 61 -2.99 -9.28 -2.12
N ARG A 62 -1.73 -8.90 -1.90
CA ARG A 62 -1.41 -7.65 -1.24
C ARG A 62 -1.76 -6.42 -2.08
N ILE A 63 -1.59 -6.47 -3.40
CA ILE A 63 -2.07 -5.41 -4.31
C ILE A 63 -3.59 -5.23 -4.16
N GLN A 64 -4.33 -6.33 -4.09
CA GLN A 64 -5.78 -6.29 -3.92
C GLN A 64 -6.18 -5.65 -2.57
N GLU A 65 -5.52 -6.03 -1.47
CA GLU A 65 -5.74 -5.42 -0.15
C GLU A 65 -5.48 -3.90 -0.16
N GLU A 66 -4.39 -3.46 -0.79
CA GLU A 66 -4.08 -2.02 -0.88
C GLU A 66 -5.04 -1.27 -1.80
N ARG A 67 -5.61 -1.93 -2.83
CA ARG A 67 -6.67 -1.37 -3.65
C ARG A 67 -7.94 -1.13 -2.84
N GLU A 68 -8.39 -2.13 -2.08
CA GLU A 68 -9.57 -2.02 -1.22
C GLU A 68 -9.40 -0.91 -0.17
N ASN A 69 -8.20 -0.80 0.42
CA ASN A 69 -7.88 0.30 1.33
C ASN A 69 -7.94 1.69 0.64
N ALA A 70 -7.46 1.80 -0.60
CA ALA A 70 -7.49 3.07 -1.34
C ALA A 70 -8.91 3.48 -1.71
N GLU A 71 -9.74 2.53 -2.18
CA GLU A 71 -11.15 2.75 -2.48
C GLU A 71 -11.93 3.14 -1.21
N GLU A 72 -11.67 2.50 -0.08
CA GLU A 72 -12.26 2.84 1.20
C GLU A 72 -11.81 4.22 1.68
N ALA A 73 -10.55 4.59 1.49
CA ALA A 73 -10.06 5.93 1.83
C ALA A 73 -10.80 7.01 1.03
N ILE A 74 -11.00 6.81 -0.28
CA ILE A 74 -11.78 7.74 -1.13
C ILE A 74 -13.20 7.85 -0.59
N ARG A 75 -13.87 6.73 -0.30
CA ARG A 75 -15.22 6.70 0.22
C ARG A 75 -15.35 7.45 1.55
N ILE A 76 -14.37 7.31 2.44
CA ILE A 76 -14.36 8.01 3.74
C ILE A 76 -14.22 9.52 3.51
N VAL A 77 -13.29 9.95 2.65
CA VAL A 77 -13.09 11.38 2.34
C VAL A 77 -14.35 11.98 1.72
N ASP A 78 -14.98 11.29 0.76
CA ASP A 78 -16.24 11.73 0.15
C ASP A 78 -17.39 11.87 1.16
N GLN A 79 -17.48 10.95 2.13
CA GLN A 79 -18.47 11.02 3.22
C GLN A 79 -18.21 12.22 4.13
N MET A 80 -16.94 12.48 4.49
CA MET A 80 -16.58 13.65 5.30
C MET A 80 -16.92 14.95 4.58
N ILE A 81 -16.66 15.06 3.28
CA ILE A 81 -16.98 16.24 2.46
C ILE A 81 -18.50 16.43 2.34
N SER A 82 -19.26 15.36 2.13
CA SER A 82 -20.72 15.44 1.92
C SER A 82 -21.53 15.64 3.19
N GLY A 83 -20.89 15.71 4.36
CA GLY A 83 -21.57 15.91 5.66
C GLY A 83 -22.61 14.84 5.98
N LYS A 84 -22.50 13.65 5.40
CA LYS A 84 -23.41 12.54 5.70
C LYS A 84 -23.09 11.97 7.07
N ASP A 85 -24.08 11.97 7.96
CA ASP A 85 -24.00 11.31 9.26
C ASP A 85 -23.61 9.84 9.03
N VAL A 86 -22.47 9.47 9.54
CA VAL A 86 -22.03 8.08 9.53
C VAL A 86 -22.56 7.43 10.79
N ILE A 87 -23.25 6.30 10.64
CA ILE A 87 -23.68 5.50 11.78
C ILE A 87 -22.44 5.11 12.58
N GLU A 88 -22.29 5.70 13.76
CA GLU A 88 -21.20 5.35 14.66
C GLU A 88 -21.44 3.93 15.21
N HIS A 89 -20.57 3.01 14.85
CA HIS A 89 -20.44 1.76 15.57
C HIS A 89 -19.53 1.97 16.78
N GLU A 90 -19.88 1.38 17.93
CA GLU A 90 -19.02 1.40 19.13
C GLU A 90 -17.78 0.54 18.94
N LEU A 91 -16.89 0.94 18.04
CA LEU A 91 -15.58 0.29 17.89
C LEU A 91 -14.66 0.74 19.04
N CYS A 92 -14.02 -0.25 19.70
CA CYS A 92 -13.16 0.00 20.84
C CYS A 92 -11.99 -1.00 20.83
N LEU A 93 -10.99 -0.73 19.99
CA LEU A 93 -9.85 -1.61 19.77
C LEU A 93 -8.61 -1.18 20.58
N THR A 94 -7.84 -2.16 21.02
CA THR A 94 -6.48 -1.94 21.54
C THR A 94 -5.52 -1.63 20.37
N ARG A 95 -4.31 -1.13 20.69
CA ARG A 95 -3.29 -0.88 19.66
C ARG A 95 -2.94 -2.15 18.86
N LYS A 96 -2.88 -3.31 19.51
CA LYS A 96 -2.57 -4.58 18.85
C LYS A 96 -3.68 -4.94 17.86
N GLU A 97 -4.93 -4.95 18.33
CA GLU A 97 -6.09 -5.27 17.50
C GLU A 97 -6.20 -4.31 16.31
N MET A 98 -5.97 -3.01 16.51
CA MET A 98 -5.98 -2.01 15.42
C MET A 98 -4.82 -2.26 14.44
N ALA A 99 -3.62 -2.60 14.92
CA ALA A 99 -2.48 -2.94 14.07
C ALA A 99 -2.76 -4.19 13.23
N ASP A 100 -3.32 -5.22 13.84
CA ASP A 100 -3.70 -6.47 13.19
C ASP A 100 -4.80 -6.21 12.13
N TYR A 101 -5.82 -5.41 12.48
CA TYR A 101 -6.91 -5.03 11.57
C TYR A 101 -6.41 -4.30 10.32
N LEU A 102 -5.50 -3.35 10.50
CA LEU A 102 -4.92 -2.55 9.41
C LEU A 102 -3.76 -3.25 8.69
N HIS A 103 -3.36 -4.44 9.12
CA HIS A 103 -2.18 -5.14 8.61
C HIS A 103 -0.90 -4.27 8.64
N VAL A 104 -0.71 -3.56 9.74
CA VAL A 104 0.50 -2.77 10.02
C VAL A 104 1.16 -3.22 11.32
N THR A 105 2.42 -2.80 11.55
CA THR A 105 3.08 -3.12 12.83
C THR A 105 2.63 -2.17 13.94
N ILE A 106 2.70 -2.64 15.19
CA ILE A 106 2.46 -1.80 16.38
C ILE A 106 3.36 -0.57 16.38
N ASP A 107 4.61 -0.73 15.92
CA ASP A 107 5.58 0.38 15.83
C ASP A 107 5.19 1.39 14.74
N THR A 108 4.57 0.95 13.65
CA THR A 108 4.01 1.84 12.62
C THR A 108 2.93 2.73 13.22
N LEU A 109 1.94 2.17 13.94
CA LEU A 109 0.92 2.97 14.63
C LEU A 109 1.51 3.92 15.67
N ARG A 110 2.49 3.44 16.44
CA ARG A 110 3.21 4.29 17.41
C ARG A 110 3.92 5.45 16.73
N ASN A 111 4.56 5.20 15.59
CA ASN A 111 5.24 6.24 14.82
C ASN A 111 4.25 7.29 14.29
N TRP A 112 3.08 6.88 13.81
CA TRP A 112 2.04 7.80 13.37
C TRP A 112 1.49 8.68 14.50
N GLU A 113 1.25 8.09 15.69
CA GLU A 113 0.89 8.87 16.90
C GLU A 113 1.99 9.88 17.28
N LEU A 114 3.26 9.44 17.30
CA LEU A 114 4.39 10.30 17.67
C LEU A 114 4.60 11.47 16.70
N ASN A 115 4.24 11.27 15.43
CA ASN A 115 4.30 12.33 14.42
C ASN A 115 3.02 13.19 14.37
N GLY A 116 2.08 12.99 15.29
CA GLY A 116 0.91 13.84 15.44
C GLY A 116 -0.20 13.59 14.41
N LEU A 117 -0.14 12.48 13.65
CA LEU A 117 -1.16 12.16 12.65
C LEU A 117 -2.50 11.78 13.28
N LEU A 118 -2.50 11.33 14.53
CA LEU A 118 -3.72 11.07 15.30
C LEU A 118 -3.45 11.23 16.81
N THR A 119 -4.52 11.54 17.55
CA THR A 119 -4.51 11.65 19.00
C THR A 119 -5.43 10.60 19.59
N VAL A 120 -4.87 9.54 20.15
CA VAL A 120 -5.62 8.39 20.65
C VAL A 120 -6.07 8.59 22.10
N LYS A 121 -7.35 8.40 22.37
CA LYS A 121 -7.93 8.45 23.71
C LYS A 121 -7.35 7.33 24.60
N ARG A 122 -7.32 7.59 25.92
CA ARG A 122 -6.89 6.60 26.91
C ARG A 122 -8.01 6.26 27.87
N LYS A 123 -8.17 5.00 28.20
CA LYS A 123 -9.05 4.56 29.30
C LYS A 123 -8.50 5.03 30.65
N LYS A 124 -9.32 4.98 31.71
CA LYS A 124 -8.91 5.33 33.09
C LYS A 124 -7.69 4.55 33.58
N ASN A 125 -7.46 3.34 33.05
CA ASN A 125 -6.30 2.50 33.35
C ASN A 125 -5.05 2.82 32.49
N GLY A 126 -5.07 3.92 31.71
CA GLY A 126 -3.96 4.39 30.88
C GLY A 126 -3.80 3.69 29.52
N TYR A 127 -4.55 2.63 29.23
CA TYR A 127 -4.49 1.95 27.95
C TYR A 127 -5.12 2.79 26.82
N ARG A 128 -4.50 2.76 25.64
CA ARG A 128 -5.01 3.39 24.44
C ARG A 128 -6.20 2.64 23.90
N VAL A 129 -7.16 3.39 23.39
CA VAL A 129 -8.38 2.88 22.78
C VAL A 129 -8.60 3.59 21.47
N TYR A 130 -8.70 2.81 20.41
CA TYR A 130 -8.99 3.29 19.07
C TYR A 130 -10.47 3.15 18.78
N THR A 131 -11.06 4.22 18.29
CA THR A 131 -12.48 4.33 17.93
C THR A 131 -12.67 4.12 16.43
N GLU A 132 -13.93 4.12 16.00
CA GLU A 132 -14.30 4.11 14.58
C GLU A 132 -13.70 5.33 13.83
N GLU A 133 -13.72 6.48 14.49
CA GLU A 133 -13.15 7.72 13.98
C GLU A 133 -11.64 7.60 13.73
N ASP A 134 -10.92 7.00 14.70
CA ASP A 134 -9.50 6.70 14.56
C ASP A 134 -9.26 5.71 13.42
N LEU A 135 -10.11 4.69 13.25
CA LEU A 135 -10.00 3.72 12.17
C LEU A 135 -10.10 4.38 10.80
N ARG A 136 -11.11 5.23 10.58
CA ARG A 136 -11.27 5.96 9.31
C ARG A 136 -10.05 6.79 8.98
N LEU A 137 -9.55 7.55 9.96
CA LEU A 137 -8.35 8.34 9.79
C LEU A 137 -7.13 7.47 9.45
N LEU A 138 -6.98 6.34 10.12
CA LEU A 138 -5.89 5.40 9.90
C LEU A 138 -5.92 4.73 8.52
N VAL A 139 -7.12 4.45 7.97
CA VAL A 139 -7.29 3.95 6.60
C VAL A 139 -6.77 4.97 5.59
N ILE A 140 -7.13 6.26 5.75
CA ILE A 140 -6.64 7.35 4.90
C ILE A 140 -5.11 7.45 5.01
N ILE A 141 -4.57 7.49 6.22
CA ILE A 141 -3.12 7.57 6.47
C ILE A 141 -2.39 6.40 5.79
N LYS A 142 -2.90 5.18 5.94
CA LYS A 142 -2.31 3.97 5.34
C LYS A 142 -2.27 4.08 3.81
N SER A 143 -3.36 4.51 3.17
CA SER A 143 -3.45 4.66 1.72
C SER A 143 -2.51 5.73 1.18
N LEU A 144 -2.45 6.90 1.83
CA LEU A 144 -1.50 7.96 1.48
C LEU A 144 -0.04 7.52 1.69
N ARG A 145 0.24 6.72 2.72
CA ARG A 145 1.56 6.11 2.91
C ARG A 145 1.91 5.10 1.82
N CYS A 146 0.93 4.30 1.37
CA CYS A 146 1.11 3.41 0.22
C CYS A 146 1.45 4.21 -1.06
N ALA A 147 0.80 5.34 -1.27
CA ALA A 147 1.08 6.29 -2.35
C ALA A 147 2.40 7.10 -2.16
N ASN A 148 3.23 6.72 -1.20
CA ASN A 148 4.54 7.33 -0.91
C ASN A 148 4.51 8.76 -0.37
N TYR A 149 3.38 9.25 0.12
CA TYR A 149 3.33 10.56 0.77
C TYR A 149 4.11 10.54 2.10
N SER A 150 4.85 11.60 2.38
CA SER A 150 5.58 11.75 3.65
C SER A 150 4.61 11.96 4.81
N LEU A 151 5.00 11.59 6.05
CA LEU A 151 4.19 11.86 7.23
C LEU A 151 3.88 13.36 7.40
N ALA A 152 4.84 14.22 7.06
CA ALA A 152 4.66 15.67 7.11
C ALA A 152 3.63 16.18 6.07
N SER A 153 3.59 15.58 4.87
CA SER A 153 2.59 15.91 3.86
C SER A 153 1.19 15.44 4.28
N ILE A 154 1.09 14.23 4.81
CA ILE A 154 -0.16 13.69 5.34
C ILE A 154 -0.67 14.54 6.51
N LEU A 155 0.20 14.93 7.44
CA LEU A 155 -0.17 15.79 8.57
C LEU A 155 -0.74 17.14 8.08
N ARG A 156 -0.13 17.74 7.06
CA ARG A 156 -0.65 18.99 6.47
C ARG A 156 -2.03 18.80 5.84
N MET A 157 -2.22 17.72 5.07
CA MET A 157 -3.53 17.39 4.48
C MET A 157 -4.62 17.19 5.56
N LEU A 158 -4.29 16.45 6.62
CA LEU A 158 -5.21 16.19 7.73
C LEU A 158 -5.48 17.43 8.58
N SER A 159 -4.51 18.33 8.78
CA SER A 159 -4.69 19.55 9.56
C SER A 159 -5.67 20.53 8.91
N VAL A 160 -5.77 20.53 7.59
CA VAL A 160 -6.77 21.34 6.87
C VAL A 160 -8.18 20.77 7.07
N LEU A 161 -8.34 19.43 7.13
CA LEU A 161 -9.62 18.78 7.41
C LEU A 161 -10.10 18.96 8.87
N SER A 162 -9.15 19.16 9.81
CA SER A 162 -9.42 19.23 11.25
C SER A 162 -9.47 20.67 11.82
N SER A 163 -9.27 21.70 10.98
CA SER A 163 -9.00 23.07 11.43
C SER A 163 -10.15 23.75 12.14
N ASP A 164 -11.37 23.21 12.15
CA ASP A 164 -12.44 23.61 13.08
C ASP A 164 -13.56 22.56 13.15
N PRO A 165 -13.85 21.96 14.32
CA PRO A 165 -15.03 21.12 14.51
C PRO A 165 -16.35 21.89 14.40
N GLN A 166 -16.31 23.23 14.29
CA GLN A 166 -17.45 24.11 14.08
C GLN A 166 -17.30 25.06 12.88
N ALA A 167 -16.14 25.15 12.26
CA ALA A 167 -16.06 25.74 10.94
C ALA A 167 -16.78 24.79 9.99
N ASP A 168 -17.77 25.34 9.32
CA ASP A 168 -18.44 24.68 8.23
C ASP A 168 -17.34 24.02 7.36
N ILE A 169 -17.38 22.68 7.26
CA ILE A 169 -16.49 21.90 6.39
C ILE A 169 -16.42 22.55 4.99
N ARG A 170 -17.43 23.35 4.60
CA ARG A 170 -17.43 24.19 3.41
C ARG A 170 -16.36 25.29 3.41
N ASP A 171 -16.02 25.92 4.54
CA ASP A 171 -14.95 26.93 4.60
C ASP A 171 -13.54 26.30 4.61
N ALA A 172 -13.41 25.08 5.13
CA ALA A 172 -12.19 24.27 4.97
C ALA A 172 -12.08 23.70 3.53
N ILE A 173 -13.21 23.51 2.85
CA ILE A 173 -13.33 23.06 1.44
C ILE A 173 -13.17 24.23 0.47
N ASP A 174 -13.38 25.49 0.85
CA ASP A 174 -13.01 26.65 0.02
C ASP A 174 -11.48 26.86 -0.06
N ASN A 175 -10.71 26.16 0.79
CA ASN A 175 -9.33 25.75 0.52
C ASN A 175 -9.30 24.33 -0.09
N ALA A 176 -10.04 24.14 -1.16
CA ALA A 176 -10.37 22.89 -1.86
C ALA A 176 -9.19 22.00 -2.29
N GLN A 177 -7.96 22.48 -2.16
CA GLN A 177 -6.76 21.77 -2.58
C GLN A 177 -6.50 20.49 -1.76
N SER A 178 -6.80 20.43 -0.45
CA SER A 178 -6.36 19.30 0.37
C SER A 178 -7.20 18.05 0.23
N SER A 179 -8.52 18.16 0.08
CA SER A 179 -9.41 17.00 -0.13
C SER A 179 -9.34 16.51 -1.57
N GLU A 180 -9.27 17.42 -2.55
CA GLU A 180 -8.98 17.09 -3.94
C GLU A 180 -7.60 16.44 -4.09
N ASP A 181 -6.58 16.92 -3.38
CA ASP A 181 -5.25 16.34 -3.34
C ASP A 181 -5.26 14.92 -2.77
N MET A 182 -6.05 14.64 -1.73
CA MET A 182 -6.18 13.29 -1.17
C MET A 182 -6.89 12.33 -2.13
N ILE A 183 -7.97 12.73 -2.76
CA ILE A 183 -8.69 11.93 -3.77
C ILE A 183 -7.77 11.68 -4.95
N THR A 184 -7.11 12.72 -5.48
CA THR A 184 -6.15 12.59 -6.58
C THR A 184 -4.99 11.65 -6.23
N ALA A 185 -4.49 11.70 -4.98
CA ALA A 185 -3.45 10.80 -4.51
C ALA A 185 -3.92 9.34 -4.47
N CYS A 186 -5.15 9.10 -4.02
CA CYS A 186 -5.74 7.75 -4.01
C CYS A 186 -6.04 7.24 -5.43
N ASP A 187 -6.53 8.08 -6.34
CA ASP A 187 -6.74 7.73 -7.75
C ASP A 187 -5.44 7.40 -8.47
N SER A 188 -4.39 8.16 -8.22
CA SER A 188 -3.04 7.88 -8.73
C SER A 188 -2.50 6.57 -8.16
N LEU A 189 -2.78 6.27 -6.87
CA LEU A 189 -2.46 4.99 -6.25
C LEU A 189 -3.21 3.84 -6.91
N LEU A 190 -4.53 3.96 -7.13
CA LEU A 190 -5.33 2.93 -7.81
C LEU A 190 -4.81 2.63 -9.20
N THR A 191 -4.44 3.66 -9.97
CA THR A 191 -3.81 3.50 -11.29
C THR A 191 -2.49 2.72 -11.19
N SER A 192 -1.64 3.06 -10.22
CA SER A 192 -0.36 2.38 -9.98
C SER A 192 -0.56 0.92 -9.54
N LEU A 193 -1.55 0.64 -8.68
CA LEU A 193 -1.90 -0.72 -8.25
C LEU A 193 -2.42 -1.56 -9.42
N ASN A 194 -3.24 -0.99 -10.32
CA ASN A 194 -3.70 -1.68 -11.53
C ASN A 194 -2.55 -2.06 -12.46
N HIS A 195 -1.57 -1.17 -12.64
CA HIS A 195 -0.36 -1.48 -13.40
C HIS A 195 0.47 -2.58 -12.71
N ALA A 196 0.63 -2.51 -11.39
CA ALA A 196 1.35 -3.52 -10.63
C ALA A 196 0.68 -4.90 -10.75
N GLU A 197 -0.65 -4.96 -10.69
CA GLU A 197 -1.42 -6.20 -10.88
C GLU A 197 -1.20 -6.79 -12.27
N THR A 198 -1.32 -5.96 -13.32
CA THR A 198 -1.10 -6.38 -14.70
C THR A 198 0.30 -6.95 -14.88
N ASN A 199 1.31 -6.26 -14.36
CA ASN A 199 2.70 -6.71 -14.40
C ASN A 199 2.91 -8.02 -13.63
N ALA A 200 2.30 -8.17 -12.44
CA ALA A 200 2.40 -9.39 -11.65
C ALA A 200 1.77 -10.61 -12.34
N ARG A 201 0.65 -10.44 -13.03
CA ARG A 201 0.02 -11.49 -13.85
C ARG A 201 0.91 -11.91 -15.02
N GLU A 202 1.56 -10.96 -15.68
CA GLU A 202 2.54 -11.25 -16.73
C GLU A 202 3.77 -11.97 -16.16
N ILE A 203 4.25 -11.58 -14.98
CA ILE A 203 5.34 -12.28 -14.28
C ILE A 203 4.96 -13.73 -14.00
N LEU A 204 3.76 -14.01 -13.50
CA LEU A 204 3.27 -15.38 -13.30
C LEU A 204 3.29 -16.20 -14.60
N THR A 205 2.80 -15.62 -15.68
CA THR A 205 2.78 -16.28 -17.00
C THR A 205 4.18 -16.67 -17.45
N ARG A 206 5.15 -15.77 -17.27
CA ARG A 206 6.57 -16.02 -17.60
C ARG A 206 7.19 -17.08 -16.70
N LEU A 207 6.95 -17.01 -15.39
CA LEU A 207 7.47 -17.97 -14.41
C LEU A 207 6.98 -19.40 -14.71
N PHE A 208 5.68 -19.59 -15.01
CA PHE A 208 5.14 -20.88 -15.37
C PHE A 208 5.73 -21.42 -16.68
N ARG A 209 5.97 -20.55 -17.67
CA ARG A 209 6.64 -20.94 -18.92
C ARG A 209 8.06 -21.41 -18.67
N ILE A 210 8.88 -20.61 -17.96
CA ILE A 210 10.27 -20.94 -17.66
C ILE A 210 10.34 -22.24 -16.85
N GLN A 211 9.50 -22.40 -15.83
CA GLN A 211 9.47 -23.60 -15.00
C GLN A 211 9.22 -24.85 -15.85
N LYS A 212 8.24 -24.78 -16.78
CA LYS A 212 7.93 -25.90 -17.69
C LYS A 212 9.08 -26.23 -18.65
N GLU A 213 9.80 -25.23 -19.13
CA GLU A 213 10.95 -25.39 -20.01
C GLU A 213 12.16 -25.93 -19.27
N TYR A 214 12.38 -25.45 -18.02
CA TYR A 214 13.48 -25.87 -17.15
C TYR A 214 13.36 -27.35 -16.76
N ILE A 215 12.15 -27.77 -16.33
CA ILE A 215 11.86 -29.18 -15.97
C ILE A 215 12.03 -30.14 -17.16
N LYS A 216 11.90 -29.67 -18.42
CA LYS A 216 12.08 -30.51 -19.61
C LYS A 216 13.53 -30.72 -20.01
N ASN A 217 14.43 -29.87 -19.49
CA ASN A 217 15.86 -29.85 -19.85
C ASN A 217 16.78 -30.45 -18.74
N ASP A 218 16.20 -30.78 -17.57
CA ASP A 218 16.80 -31.62 -16.54
C ASP A 218 16.35 -33.09 -16.69
#